data_5e71da9b9f955d5d73c0166f52e3f85b
#
_entry.id   5e71da9b9f955d5d73c0166f52e3f85b
#
_cell.length_a   1.000
_cell.length_b   1.000
_cell.length_c   1.000
_cell.angle_alpha   90.00
_cell.angle_beta   90.00
_cell.angle_gamma   90.00
#
_symmetry.space_group_name_H-M   'P 1'
#
loop_
_entity.id
_entity.type
_entity.pdbx_description
1 polymer ?
#
loop_
_entity_poly.entity_id
_entity_poly.type
_entity_poly.pdbx_seq_one_letter_code
_entity_poly.pdbx_strand_id
1 'polypeptide(L)'
;MRYKGKVYRPPSEAYSLIVQVTYGCSHNRCAFCDMYDDKNFGMRPLDEIYEDFRMARQAYRHVQRVFLADGDALMRRTSDLVSILDLIYGLFPECERVTSYASPGSIHAKSEDDLRLLRSKGLTMLYMGLESGCDAVLEKMTKGHTVAAIVEAGQKVRRCGFALSVTAISGLGSKELLREHAIGTAKALSEMNPEYIGLLTLMVERGTPLEQWVREGSFTVLGPGDILRETELFLQHIDSPGSVFRMNHASNYLTLKGTLNEDREALLERVRRGLEGYGLRSESMRAL
;
A
#
# COMPACT_ATOMS: atom_id res chain seq x y z
N MET A 1 16.20 -18.14 6.76
CA MET A 1 14.78 -17.74 6.65
C MET A 1 14.11 -18.48 5.51
N ARG A 2 12.86 -18.86 5.68
CA ARG A 2 12.11 -19.68 4.74
C ARG A 2 10.95 -18.87 4.18
N TYR A 3 10.92 -18.70 2.86
CA TYR A 3 9.82 -18.04 2.18
C TYR A 3 9.02 -19.05 1.35
N LYS A 4 7.69 -18.88 1.36
CA LYS A 4 6.79 -19.64 0.49
C LYS A 4 6.29 -18.69 -0.61
N GLY A 5 6.64 -19.00 -1.85
CA GLY A 5 6.29 -18.18 -3.00
C GLY A 5 6.99 -16.83 -3.06
N LYS A 6 6.53 -15.94 -3.92
CA LYS A 6 7.02 -14.57 -4.03
C LYS A 6 6.67 -13.77 -2.78
N VAL A 7 7.58 -12.91 -2.33
CA VAL A 7 7.37 -12.01 -1.19
C VAL A 7 7.47 -10.57 -1.66
N TYR A 8 6.44 -9.81 -1.39
CA TYR A 8 6.35 -8.41 -1.76
C TYR A 8 6.52 -7.51 -0.55
N ARG A 9 7.08 -6.35 -0.75
CA ARG A 9 7.28 -5.32 0.27
C ARG A 9 7.16 -3.93 -0.32
N PRO A 10 6.79 -2.92 0.46
CA PRO A 10 6.88 -1.53 0.04
C PRO A 10 8.35 -1.15 -0.23
N PRO A 11 8.64 -0.26 -1.20
CA PRO A 11 10.01 0.20 -1.47
C PRO A 11 10.72 0.78 -0.23
N SER A 12 9.98 1.41 0.69
CA SER A 12 10.49 1.93 1.96
C SER A 12 10.99 0.85 2.93
N GLU A 13 10.62 -0.41 2.71
CA GLU A 13 11.05 -1.58 3.50
C GLU A 13 12.19 -2.37 2.81
N ALA A 14 12.88 -1.76 1.84
CA ALA A 14 13.99 -2.40 1.12
C ALA A 14 15.11 -2.93 2.03
N TYR A 15 15.35 -2.25 3.16
CA TYR A 15 16.39 -2.59 4.13
C TYR A 15 15.85 -3.24 5.41
N SER A 16 14.57 -3.61 5.45
CA SER A 16 13.97 -4.27 6.59
C SER A 16 14.21 -5.78 6.55
N LEU A 17 14.35 -6.39 7.71
CA LEU A 17 14.24 -7.84 7.84
C LEU A 17 12.80 -8.22 7.53
N ILE A 18 12.58 -9.00 6.48
CA ILE A 18 11.25 -9.42 6.06
C ILE A 18 10.98 -10.82 6.60
N VAL A 19 9.87 -10.98 7.32
CA VAL A 19 9.43 -12.30 7.80
C VAL A 19 7.97 -12.50 7.44
N GLN A 20 7.67 -13.58 6.70
CA GLN A 20 6.28 -13.97 6.44
C GLN A 20 5.64 -14.44 7.75
N VAL A 21 4.54 -13.79 8.14
CA VAL A 21 3.72 -14.21 9.28
C VAL A 21 2.36 -14.75 8.83
N THR A 22 1.96 -14.41 7.60
CA THR A 22 0.84 -15.00 6.86
C THR A 22 1.34 -15.45 5.49
N TYR A 23 0.54 -16.19 4.76
CA TYR A 23 0.73 -16.48 3.35
C TYR A 23 -0.35 -15.79 2.54
N GLY A 24 0.02 -15.15 1.43
CA GLY A 24 -0.92 -14.54 0.51
C GLY A 24 -1.66 -13.32 1.07
N CYS A 25 -2.77 -12.96 0.42
CA CYS A 25 -3.65 -11.87 0.78
C CYS A 25 -5.02 -12.41 1.21
N SER A 26 -5.60 -11.88 2.29
CA SER A 26 -6.90 -12.34 2.83
C SER A 26 -8.06 -12.12 1.86
N HIS A 27 -7.97 -11.10 1.02
CA HIS A 27 -8.96 -10.81 -0.02
C HIS A 27 -8.66 -11.54 -1.34
N ASN A 28 -7.48 -11.36 -1.89
CA ASN A 28 -6.89 -11.97 -3.10
C ASN A 28 -7.84 -12.08 -4.32
N ARG A 29 -8.69 -11.07 -4.56
CA ARG A 29 -9.69 -11.05 -5.65
C ARG A 29 -9.70 -9.75 -6.45
N CYS A 30 -8.76 -8.83 -6.17
CA CYS A 30 -8.69 -7.58 -6.91
C CYS A 30 -8.38 -7.85 -8.39
N ALA A 31 -9.21 -7.32 -9.30
CA ALA A 31 -9.13 -7.60 -10.72
C ALA A 31 -7.81 -7.16 -11.40
N PHE A 32 -7.03 -6.31 -10.75
CA PHE A 32 -5.76 -5.77 -11.26
C PHE A 32 -4.51 -6.40 -10.64
N CYS A 33 -4.67 -7.29 -9.63
CA CYS A 33 -3.54 -7.73 -8.80
C CYS A 33 -3.27 -9.22 -8.98
N ASP A 34 -2.01 -9.56 -9.23
CA ASP A 34 -1.49 -10.94 -9.35
C ASP A 34 -0.51 -11.31 -8.23
N MET A 35 -0.23 -10.38 -7.29
CA MET A 35 0.85 -10.52 -6.32
C MET A 35 0.84 -11.84 -5.53
N TYR A 36 -0.35 -12.40 -5.28
CA TYR A 36 -0.49 -13.59 -4.45
C TYR A 36 -1.25 -14.73 -5.14
N ASP A 37 -1.27 -14.77 -6.47
CA ASP A 37 -1.94 -15.83 -7.24
C ASP A 37 -1.26 -17.19 -7.07
N ASP A 38 0.02 -17.18 -6.68
CA ASP A 38 0.83 -18.39 -6.45
C ASP A 38 0.57 -19.06 -5.11
N LYS A 39 -0.28 -18.50 -4.24
CA LYS A 39 -0.53 -19.03 -2.89
C LYS A 39 -1.90 -18.69 -2.33
N ASN A 40 -2.47 -19.62 -1.59
CA ASN A 40 -3.69 -19.40 -0.82
C ASN A 40 -3.38 -18.64 0.47
N PHE A 41 -4.33 -17.79 0.90
CA PHE A 41 -4.24 -17.14 2.20
C PHE A 41 -4.21 -18.16 3.34
N GLY A 42 -3.32 -17.94 4.30
CA GLY A 42 -3.20 -18.79 5.49
C GLY A 42 -2.33 -18.16 6.57
N MET A 43 -2.52 -18.66 7.81
CA MET A 43 -1.69 -18.28 8.94
C MET A 43 -0.43 -19.19 8.98
N ARG A 44 0.73 -18.57 9.00
CA ARG A 44 1.96 -19.34 9.17
C ARG A 44 2.08 -19.86 10.61
N PRO A 45 2.53 -21.10 10.87
CA PRO A 45 2.76 -21.60 12.23
C PRO A 45 3.71 -20.70 13.03
N LEU A 46 3.39 -20.47 14.32
CA LEU A 46 4.18 -19.57 15.17
C LEU A 46 5.58 -20.06 15.44
N ASP A 47 5.74 -21.36 15.62
CA ASP A 47 7.03 -22.03 15.83
C ASP A 47 7.99 -21.79 14.66
N GLU A 48 7.49 -21.89 13.42
CA GLU A 48 8.27 -21.58 12.23
C GLU A 48 8.68 -20.09 12.16
N ILE A 49 7.77 -19.16 12.55
CA ILE A 49 8.06 -17.73 12.60
C ILE A 49 9.16 -17.46 13.63
N TYR A 50 9.05 -18.07 14.80
CA TYR A 50 10.02 -17.93 15.89
C TYR A 50 11.39 -18.48 15.50
N GLU A 51 11.42 -19.61 14.80
CA GLU A 51 12.66 -20.17 14.29
C GLU A 51 13.32 -19.24 13.27
N ASP A 52 12.54 -18.67 12.35
CA ASP A 52 13.09 -17.72 11.36
C ASP A 52 13.67 -16.46 12.02
N PHE A 53 13.06 -15.91 13.06
CA PHE A 53 13.64 -14.79 13.80
C PHE A 53 14.95 -15.17 14.51
N ARG A 54 15.04 -16.38 15.11
CA ARG A 54 16.27 -16.88 15.73
C ARG A 54 17.37 -17.09 14.67
N MET A 55 17.04 -17.67 13.51
CA MET A 55 17.97 -17.79 12.39
C MET A 55 18.45 -16.42 11.89
N ALA A 56 17.54 -15.44 11.79
CA ALA A 56 17.90 -14.09 11.40
C ALA A 56 18.86 -13.46 12.40
N ARG A 57 18.66 -13.63 13.72
CA ARG A 57 19.58 -13.13 14.75
C ARG A 57 20.98 -13.74 14.63
N GLN A 58 21.08 -14.99 14.25
CA GLN A 58 22.38 -15.65 14.02
C GLN A 58 23.08 -15.11 12.77
N ALA A 59 22.31 -14.76 11.72
CA ALA A 59 22.86 -14.28 10.45
C ALA A 59 23.20 -12.78 10.43
N TYR A 60 22.42 -11.96 11.16
CA TYR A 60 22.52 -10.51 11.13
C TYR A 60 22.91 -9.97 12.51
N ARG A 61 24.02 -9.21 12.57
CA ARG A 61 24.46 -8.56 13.80
C ARG A 61 23.59 -7.38 14.22
N HIS A 62 22.93 -6.71 13.25
CA HIS A 62 22.18 -5.49 13.48
C HIS A 62 20.92 -5.47 12.60
N VAL A 63 19.75 -5.34 13.23
CA VAL A 63 18.44 -5.31 12.57
C VAL A 63 17.63 -4.16 13.14
N GLN A 64 17.65 -3.02 12.45
CA GLN A 64 16.90 -1.83 12.86
C GLN A 64 15.42 -1.85 12.49
N ARG A 65 15.06 -2.62 11.47
CA ARG A 65 13.70 -2.61 10.92
C ARG A 65 13.25 -4.01 10.59
N VAL A 66 11.99 -4.30 10.92
CA VAL A 66 11.33 -5.56 10.60
C VAL A 66 10.04 -5.27 9.85
N PHE A 67 9.80 -6.00 8.77
CA PHE A 67 8.54 -5.96 8.03
C PHE A 67 7.86 -7.32 8.12
N LEU A 68 6.64 -7.33 8.68
CA LEU A 68 5.81 -8.53 8.78
C LEU A 68 4.99 -8.70 7.49
N ALA A 69 5.33 -9.71 6.70
CA ALA A 69 4.69 -10.08 5.44
C ALA A 69 3.75 -11.30 5.68
N ASP A 70 2.87 -11.70 4.79
CA ASP A 70 2.54 -11.25 3.46
C ASP A 70 1.43 -10.17 3.42
N GLY A 71 0.56 -10.24 2.41
CA GLY A 71 -0.40 -9.23 2.00
C GLY A 71 -1.42 -8.78 3.05
N ASP A 72 -1.63 -9.53 4.13
CA ASP A 72 -2.50 -9.12 5.24
C ASP A 72 -2.04 -9.71 6.58
N ALA A 73 -0.86 -9.29 7.02
CA ALA A 73 -0.25 -9.76 8.27
C ALA A 73 -1.11 -9.40 9.51
N LEU A 74 -1.83 -8.26 9.47
CA LEU A 74 -2.67 -7.82 10.57
C LEU A 74 -3.88 -8.74 10.82
N MET A 75 -4.26 -9.61 9.86
CA MET A 75 -5.35 -10.58 10.03
C MET A 75 -5.05 -11.64 11.11
N ARG A 76 -3.79 -11.82 11.52
CA ARG A 76 -3.43 -12.72 12.62
C ARG A 76 -4.12 -12.30 13.92
N ARG A 77 -4.35 -13.27 14.82
CA ARG A 77 -4.85 -12.99 16.18
C ARG A 77 -3.94 -11.99 16.89
N THR A 78 -4.55 -11.10 17.66
CA THR A 78 -3.81 -10.08 18.43
C THR A 78 -2.78 -10.72 19.36
N SER A 79 -3.14 -11.81 20.04
CA SER A 79 -2.22 -12.56 20.93
C SER A 79 -0.98 -13.09 20.18
N ASP A 80 -1.16 -13.60 18.97
CA ASP A 80 -0.05 -14.09 18.15
C ASP A 80 0.89 -12.94 17.76
N LEU A 81 0.31 -11.81 17.31
CA LEU A 81 1.09 -10.62 16.94
C LEU A 81 1.86 -10.05 18.15
N VAL A 82 1.23 -10.01 19.34
CA VAL A 82 1.91 -9.62 20.59
C VAL A 82 3.11 -10.52 20.86
N SER A 83 2.93 -11.84 20.77
CA SER A 83 4.01 -12.80 21.00
C SER A 83 5.15 -12.65 19.97
N ILE A 84 4.82 -12.36 18.71
CA ILE A 84 5.81 -12.08 17.65
C ILE A 84 6.57 -10.79 17.96
N LEU A 85 5.88 -9.72 18.35
CA LEU A 85 6.50 -8.43 18.68
C LEU A 85 7.41 -8.55 19.92
N ASP A 86 6.96 -9.22 20.97
CA ASP A 86 7.79 -9.49 22.16
C ASP A 86 9.05 -10.27 21.81
N LEU A 87 8.95 -11.27 20.91
CA LEU A 87 10.11 -12.01 20.43
C LEU A 87 11.07 -11.12 19.61
N ILE A 88 10.54 -10.27 18.71
CA ILE A 88 11.36 -9.36 17.90
C ILE A 88 12.20 -8.45 18.79
N TYR A 89 11.56 -7.74 19.71
CA TYR A 89 12.26 -6.79 20.58
C TYR A 89 13.17 -7.47 21.61
N GLY A 90 12.88 -8.72 21.99
CA GLY A 90 13.77 -9.54 22.80
C GLY A 90 15.01 -10.02 22.05
N LEU A 91 14.90 -10.37 20.78
CA LEU A 91 16.02 -10.81 19.94
C LEU A 91 16.82 -9.65 19.34
N PHE A 92 16.15 -8.55 19.01
CA PHE A 92 16.71 -7.38 18.33
C PHE A 92 16.44 -6.12 19.16
N PRO A 93 17.14 -5.92 20.31
CA PRO A 93 16.95 -4.74 21.15
C PRO A 93 17.28 -3.43 20.41
N GLU A 94 18.05 -3.50 19.32
CA GLU A 94 18.34 -2.42 18.39
C GLU A 94 17.23 -2.12 17.39
N CYS A 95 16.12 -2.89 17.38
CA CYS A 95 15.04 -2.70 16.43
C CYS A 95 14.24 -1.43 16.77
N GLU A 96 14.21 -0.49 15.84
CA GLU A 96 13.55 0.80 15.97
C GLU A 96 12.11 0.78 15.42
N ARG A 97 11.83 -0.13 14.49
CA ARG A 97 10.58 -0.11 13.74
C ARG A 97 10.14 -1.50 13.30
N VAL A 98 8.90 -1.85 13.66
CA VAL A 98 8.18 -2.98 13.08
C VAL A 98 6.97 -2.47 12.31
N THR A 99 6.78 -2.95 11.09
CA THR A 99 5.70 -2.52 10.19
C THR A 99 5.04 -3.73 9.55
N SER A 100 3.84 -3.56 9.00
CA SER A 100 3.16 -4.63 8.27
C SER A 100 2.17 -4.11 7.22
N TYR A 101 1.78 -4.98 6.29
CA TYR A 101 0.57 -4.77 5.52
C TYR A 101 -0.67 -4.99 6.39
N ALA A 102 -1.71 -4.23 6.08
CA ALA A 102 -3.05 -4.36 6.64
C ALA A 102 -4.11 -4.09 5.57
N SER A 103 -5.14 -4.91 5.50
CA SER A 103 -6.33 -4.62 4.71
C SER A 103 -7.34 -3.81 5.54
N PRO A 104 -8.27 -3.07 4.91
CA PRO A 104 -9.40 -2.50 5.64
C PRO A 104 -10.17 -3.55 6.45
N GLY A 105 -10.31 -4.78 5.89
CA GLY A 105 -10.97 -5.90 6.58
C GLY A 105 -10.26 -6.33 7.85
N SER A 106 -8.92 -6.46 7.83
CA SER A 106 -8.16 -6.82 9.03
C SER A 106 -8.16 -5.72 10.09
N ILE A 107 -8.19 -4.45 9.68
CA ILE A 107 -8.32 -3.30 10.59
C ILE A 107 -9.70 -3.29 11.25
N HIS A 108 -10.78 -3.51 10.48
CA HIS A 108 -12.13 -3.58 11.04
C HIS A 108 -12.33 -4.76 11.99
N ALA A 109 -11.69 -5.90 11.70
CA ALA A 109 -11.77 -7.11 12.53
C ALA A 109 -11.10 -6.97 13.93
N LYS A 110 -10.27 -5.95 14.13
CA LYS A 110 -9.65 -5.68 15.44
C LYS A 110 -10.40 -4.58 16.19
N SER A 111 -10.51 -4.70 17.51
CA SER A 111 -10.96 -3.61 18.36
C SER A 111 -9.91 -2.48 18.40
N GLU A 112 -10.31 -1.28 18.82
CA GLU A 112 -9.34 -0.21 19.05
C GLU A 112 -8.35 -0.57 20.17
N ASP A 113 -8.80 -1.31 21.18
CA ASP A 113 -7.93 -1.77 22.27
C ASP A 113 -6.90 -2.78 21.78
N ASP A 114 -7.28 -3.71 20.87
CA ASP A 114 -6.32 -4.58 20.20
C ASP A 114 -5.27 -3.79 19.43
N LEU A 115 -5.71 -2.79 18.65
CA LEU A 115 -4.79 -1.95 17.88
C LEU A 115 -3.86 -1.15 18.82
N ARG A 116 -4.38 -0.52 19.87
CA ARG A 116 -3.56 0.20 20.87
C ARG A 116 -2.56 -0.73 21.55
N LEU A 117 -2.97 -1.97 21.88
CA LEU A 117 -2.07 -2.98 22.44
C LEU A 117 -0.94 -3.30 21.46
N LEU A 118 -1.25 -3.58 20.18
CA LEU A 118 -0.23 -3.84 19.17
C LEU A 118 0.71 -2.65 18.97
N ARG A 119 0.15 -1.42 19.00
CA ARG A 119 0.94 -0.20 18.94
C ARG A 119 1.90 -0.06 20.14
N SER A 120 1.43 -0.32 21.34
CA SER A 120 2.25 -0.27 22.56
C SER A 120 3.34 -1.35 22.59
N LYS A 121 3.12 -2.47 21.90
CA LYS A 121 4.10 -3.55 21.70
C LYS A 121 5.12 -3.29 20.59
N GLY A 122 5.01 -2.13 19.92
CA GLY A 122 6.02 -1.67 18.95
C GLY A 122 5.70 -1.94 17.48
N LEU A 123 4.48 -2.36 17.13
CA LEU A 123 4.02 -2.27 15.75
C LEU A 123 3.73 -0.80 15.43
N THR A 124 4.56 -0.16 14.61
CA THR A 124 4.58 1.31 14.53
C THR A 124 3.83 1.88 13.34
N MET A 125 3.78 1.15 12.22
CA MET A 125 3.18 1.64 10.99
C MET A 125 2.49 0.52 10.22
N LEU A 126 1.36 0.85 9.59
CA LEU A 126 0.60 -0.02 8.71
C LEU A 126 0.59 0.51 7.28
N TYR A 127 0.71 -0.39 6.32
CA TYR A 127 0.55 -0.12 4.89
C TYR A 127 -0.81 -0.63 4.43
N MET A 128 -1.62 0.26 3.87
CA MET A 128 -2.99 -0.05 3.43
C MET A 128 -3.23 0.45 2.00
N GLY A 129 -3.87 -0.38 1.19
CA GLY A 129 -4.30 0.01 -0.15
C GLY A 129 -5.70 0.65 -0.13
N LEU A 130 -5.82 1.91 -0.55
CA LEU A 130 -7.07 2.56 -0.94
C LEU A 130 -7.43 2.19 -2.38
N GLU A 131 -6.47 2.24 -3.26
CA GLU A 131 -6.47 2.06 -4.71
C GLU A 131 -7.29 3.13 -5.46
N SER A 132 -8.53 3.39 -5.03
CA SER A 132 -9.42 4.41 -5.59
C SER A 132 -10.31 5.02 -4.51
N GLY A 133 -10.63 6.30 -4.64
CA GLY A 133 -11.67 6.99 -3.88
C GLY A 133 -13.01 7.07 -4.61
N CYS A 134 -13.26 6.17 -5.55
CA CYS A 134 -14.52 6.07 -6.29
C CYS A 134 -15.10 4.67 -6.12
N ASP A 135 -16.29 4.56 -5.52
CA ASP A 135 -16.93 3.27 -5.25
C ASP A 135 -17.19 2.45 -6.51
N ALA A 136 -17.59 3.09 -7.62
CA ALA A 136 -17.79 2.40 -8.89
C ALA A 136 -16.48 1.77 -9.42
N VAL A 137 -15.33 2.42 -9.20
CA VAL A 137 -14.01 1.86 -9.53
C VAL A 137 -13.67 0.70 -8.60
N LEU A 138 -13.87 0.85 -7.29
CA LEU A 138 -13.59 -0.21 -6.31
C LEU A 138 -14.45 -1.44 -6.55
N GLU A 139 -15.72 -1.28 -6.91
CA GLU A 139 -16.64 -2.35 -7.27
C GLU A 139 -16.17 -3.08 -8.54
N LYS A 140 -15.90 -2.33 -9.63
CA LYS A 140 -15.37 -2.89 -10.88
C LYS A 140 -14.07 -3.66 -10.65
N MET A 141 -13.18 -3.13 -9.82
CA MET A 141 -11.90 -3.76 -9.47
C MET A 141 -12.01 -4.85 -8.40
N THR A 142 -13.20 -5.15 -7.93
CA THR A 142 -13.48 -6.19 -6.92
C THR A 142 -12.65 -5.99 -5.64
N LYS A 143 -12.49 -4.72 -5.19
CA LYS A 143 -11.70 -4.40 -3.98
C LYS A 143 -12.37 -4.91 -2.69
N GLY A 144 -13.67 -5.12 -2.70
CA GLY A 144 -14.43 -5.72 -1.60
C GLY A 144 -14.75 -4.78 -0.44
N HIS A 145 -14.44 -3.50 -0.56
CA HIS A 145 -14.74 -2.46 0.43
C HIS A 145 -15.18 -1.18 -0.27
N THR A 146 -16.09 -0.43 0.36
CA THR A 146 -16.46 0.92 -0.07
C THR A 146 -15.39 1.94 0.33
N VAL A 147 -15.37 3.10 -0.33
CA VAL A 147 -14.50 4.23 0.04
C VAL A 147 -14.69 4.60 1.50
N ALA A 148 -15.93 4.71 1.96
CA ALA A 148 -16.25 5.07 3.36
C ALA A 148 -15.64 4.05 4.35
N ALA A 149 -15.75 2.75 4.08
CA ALA A 149 -15.16 1.71 4.93
C ALA A 149 -13.62 1.79 4.98
N ILE A 150 -12.99 2.10 3.84
CA ILE A 150 -11.52 2.26 3.78
C ILE A 150 -11.07 3.51 4.55
N VAL A 151 -11.79 4.61 4.41
CA VAL A 151 -11.52 5.87 5.15
C VAL A 151 -11.66 5.64 6.65
N GLU A 152 -12.74 5.00 7.09
CA GLU A 152 -12.95 4.67 8.51
C GLU A 152 -11.82 3.78 9.06
N ALA A 153 -11.38 2.77 8.31
CA ALA A 153 -10.24 1.94 8.69
C ALA A 153 -8.96 2.77 8.86
N GLY A 154 -8.66 3.66 7.91
CA GLY A 154 -7.50 4.55 7.99
C GLY A 154 -7.55 5.50 9.19
N GLN A 155 -8.71 6.12 9.42
CA GLN A 155 -8.93 6.99 10.59
C GLN A 155 -8.80 6.21 11.92
N LYS A 156 -9.32 4.97 11.99
CA LYS A 156 -9.19 4.09 13.16
C LYS A 156 -7.73 3.79 13.47
N VAL A 157 -6.93 3.45 12.47
CA VAL A 157 -5.49 3.20 12.61
C VAL A 157 -4.79 4.42 13.21
N ARG A 158 -5.06 5.62 12.70
CA ARG A 158 -4.46 6.86 13.19
C ARG A 158 -4.90 7.20 14.60
N ARG A 159 -6.20 7.05 14.93
CA ARG A 159 -6.69 7.23 16.31
C ARG A 159 -6.03 6.28 17.31
N CYS A 160 -5.59 5.11 16.86
CA CYS A 160 -4.84 4.16 17.68
C CYS A 160 -3.33 4.44 17.75
N GLY A 161 -2.84 5.55 17.16
CA GLY A 161 -1.46 6.03 17.27
C GLY A 161 -0.47 5.39 16.30
N PHE A 162 -0.92 4.68 15.26
CA PHE A 162 -0.05 4.20 14.21
C PHE A 162 0.25 5.29 13.18
N ALA A 163 1.44 5.24 12.61
CA ALA A 163 1.65 5.85 11.31
C ALA A 163 0.93 5.03 10.24
N LEU A 164 0.35 5.70 9.25
CA LEU A 164 -0.38 5.09 8.15
C LEU A 164 0.26 5.46 6.82
N SER A 165 0.57 4.45 6.02
CA SER A 165 0.98 4.61 4.63
C SER A 165 -0.13 4.09 3.72
N VAL A 166 -0.68 4.97 2.88
CA VAL A 166 -1.78 4.61 1.98
C VAL A 166 -1.30 4.65 0.54
N THR A 167 -1.65 3.60 -0.21
CA THR A 167 -1.37 3.50 -1.65
C THR A 167 -2.65 3.68 -2.44
N ALA A 168 -2.58 4.44 -3.54
CA ALA A 168 -3.60 4.53 -4.56
C ALA A 168 -2.98 4.30 -5.94
N ILE A 169 -3.80 3.88 -6.91
CA ILE A 169 -3.34 3.50 -8.24
C ILE A 169 -4.01 4.38 -9.28
N SER A 170 -3.22 5.29 -9.87
CA SER A 170 -3.64 6.15 -10.98
C SER A 170 -3.97 5.32 -12.22
N GLY A 171 -5.05 5.65 -12.89
CA GLY A 171 -5.52 4.97 -14.10
C GLY A 171 -6.55 3.87 -13.88
N LEU A 172 -6.90 3.51 -12.62
CA LEU A 172 -7.95 2.51 -12.34
C LEU A 172 -9.35 2.94 -12.80
N GLY A 173 -9.59 4.25 -12.93
CA GLY A 173 -10.85 4.80 -13.42
C GLY A 173 -11.04 4.67 -14.94
N SER A 174 -10.02 4.20 -15.67
CA SER A 174 -10.04 4.26 -17.14
C SER A 174 -10.33 5.69 -17.63
N LYS A 175 -10.79 5.89 -18.87
CA LYS A 175 -11.21 7.21 -19.36
C LYS A 175 -12.56 7.64 -18.80
N GLU A 176 -13.43 6.67 -18.56
CA GLU A 176 -14.83 6.87 -18.20
C GLU A 176 -14.99 7.50 -16.81
N LEU A 177 -14.13 7.11 -15.85
CA LEU A 177 -14.21 7.55 -14.46
C LEU A 177 -12.94 8.29 -13.99
N LEU A 178 -12.11 8.79 -14.92
CA LEU A 178 -10.85 9.46 -14.60
C LEU A 178 -11.05 10.59 -13.58
N ARG A 179 -12.03 11.45 -13.82
CA ARG A 179 -12.29 12.62 -12.98
C ARG A 179 -12.83 12.23 -11.60
N GLU A 180 -13.80 11.33 -11.55
CA GLU A 180 -14.40 10.82 -10.32
C GLU A 180 -13.37 10.09 -9.48
N HIS A 181 -12.52 9.28 -10.12
CA HIS A 181 -11.43 8.57 -9.50
C HIS A 181 -10.39 9.54 -8.90
N ALA A 182 -9.93 10.52 -9.67
CA ALA A 182 -8.92 11.48 -9.22
C ALA A 182 -9.41 12.30 -8.01
N ILE A 183 -10.58 12.92 -8.15
CA ILE A 183 -11.16 13.79 -7.12
C ILE A 183 -11.60 12.99 -5.89
N GLY A 184 -12.23 11.84 -6.11
CA GLY A 184 -12.64 10.95 -5.02
C GLY A 184 -11.43 10.45 -4.22
N THR A 185 -10.35 10.05 -4.90
CA THR A 185 -9.11 9.60 -4.25
C THR A 185 -8.46 10.72 -3.43
N ALA A 186 -8.42 11.94 -3.97
CA ALA A 186 -7.95 13.10 -3.22
C ALA A 186 -8.76 13.35 -1.95
N LYS A 187 -10.10 13.32 -2.04
CA LYS A 187 -11.01 13.50 -0.89
C LYS A 187 -10.83 12.41 0.16
N ALA A 188 -10.83 11.14 -0.23
CA ALA A 188 -10.66 10.03 0.68
C ALA A 188 -9.33 10.11 1.44
N LEU A 189 -8.24 10.47 0.77
CA LEU A 189 -6.93 10.67 1.40
C LEU A 189 -6.91 11.92 2.29
N SER A 190 -7.62 12.99 1.93
CA SER A 190 -7.77 14.18 2.77
C SER A 190 -8.49 13.85 4.09
N GLU A 191 -9.56 13.07 4.03
CA GLU A 191 -10.31 12.63 5.22
C GLU A 191 -9.49 11.72 6.14
N MET A 192 -8.61 10.88 5.57
CA MET A 192 -7.70 10.02 6.35
C MET A 192 -6.50 10.80 6.88
N ASN A 193 -5.98 11.76 6.10
CA ASN A 193 -4.73 12.50 6.34
C ASN A 193 -3.58 11.59 6.80
N PRO A 194 -3.17 10.57 6.03
CA PRO A 194 -2.14 9.62 6.45
C PRO A 194 -0.75 10.26 6.45
N GLU A 195 0.21 9.68 7.17
CA GLU A 195 1.60 10.16 7.19
C GLU A 195 2.29 10.00 5.83
N TYR A 196 1.91 8.96 5.07
CA TYR A 196 2.52 8.68 3.76
C TYR A 196 1.46 8.38 2.71
N ILE A 197 1.59 8.98 1.55
CA ILE A 197 0.76 8.72 0.37
C ILE A 197 1.65 8.26 -0.77
N GLY A 198 1.41 7.03 -1.24
CA GLY A 198 2.03 6.47 -2.44
C GLY A 198 1.05 6.47 -3.61
N LEU A 199 1.37 7.13 -4.70
CA LEU A 199 0.60 7.04 -5.94
C LEU A 199 1.38 6.25 -6.98
N LEU A 200 0.83 5.10 -7.38
CA LEU A 200 1.36 4.24 -8.43
C LEU A 200 0.58 4.50 -9.72
N THR A 201 1.15 4.13 -10.85
CA THR A 201 0.40 4.09 -12.12
C THR A 201 0.07 2.64 -12.45
N LEU A 202 -1.17 2.41 -12.85
CA LEU A 202 -1.67 1.08 -13.24
C LEU A 202 -0.75 0.44 -14.27
N MET A 203 -0.38 -0.80 -14.00
CA MET A 203 0.20 -1.73 -14.96
C MET A 203 -0.74 -2.94 -15.08
N VAL A 204 -0.84 -3.47 -16.28
CA VAL A 204 -1.74 -4.59 -16.58
C VAL A 204 -0.94 -5.88 -16.42
N GLU A 205 -1.22 -6.61 -15.34
CA GLU A 205 -0.54 -7.87 -15.03
C GLU A 205 -1.20 -9.04 -15.79
N ARG A 206 -0.36 -9.98 -16.22
CA ARG A 206 -0.79 -11.16 -16.97
C ARG A 206 -1.65 -12.08 -16.11
N GLY A 207 -2.68 -12.66 -16.72
CA GLY A 207 -3.59 -13.60 -16.05
C GLY A 207 -4.67 -12.94 -15.22
N THR A 208 -4.64 -11.61 -15.04
CA THR A 208 -5.65 -10.89 -14.29
C THR A 208 -6.94 -10.67 -15.08
N PRO A 209 -8.10 -10.51 -14.41
CA PRO A 209 -9.33 -10.08 -15.07
C PRO A 209 -9.18 -8.77 -15.85
N LEU A 210 -8.36 -7.85 -15.31
CA LEU A 210 -8.08 -6.58 -15.97
C LEU A 210 -7.38 -6.76 -17.33
N GLU A 211 -6.42 -7.69 -17.44
CA GLU A 211 -5.79 -8.02 -18.73
C GLU A 211 -6.82 -8.48 -19.76
N GLN A 212 -7.77 -9.32 -19.34
CA GLN A 212 -8.85 -9.77 -20.19
C GLN A 212 -9.71 -8.59 -20.66
N TRP A 213 -10.12 -7.69 -19.77
CA TRP A 213 -10.94 -6.51 -20.12
C TRP A 213 -10.22 -5.57 -21.10
N VAL A 214 -8.91 -5.40 -20.93
CA VAL A 214 -8.11 -4.60 -21.88
C VAL A 214 -8.09 -5.27 -23.25
N ARG A 215 -7.92 -6.58 -23.32
CA ARG A 215 -7.89 -7.36 -24.57
C ARG A 215 -9.24 -7.34 -25.28
N GLU A 216 -10.33 -7.36 -24.55
CA GLU A 216 -11.70 -7.29 -25.06
C GLU A 216 -12.16 -5.86 -25.40
N GLY A 217 -11.39 -4.85 -25.04
CA GLY A 217 -11.72 -3.45 -25.27
C GLY A 217 -12.75 -2.86 -24.28
N SER A 218 -13.07 -3.57 -23.19
CA SER A 218 -13.99 -3.11 -22.14
C SER A 218 -13.29 -2.30 -21.03
N PHE A 219 -11.97 -2.15 -21.11
CA PHE A 219 -11.17 -1.26 -20.27
C PHE A 219 -10.08 -0.58 -21.10
N THR A 220 -10.01 0.74 -21.02
CA THR A 220 -8.97 1.53 -21.71
C THR A 220 -7.86 1.91 -20.73
N VAL A 221 -6.65 1.42 -20.97
CA VAL A 221 -5.47 1.83 -20.20
C VAL A 221 -5.13 3.27 -20.56
N LEU A 222 -4.92 4.11 -19.54
CA LEU A 222 -4.59 5.52 -19.74
C LEU A 222 -3.15 5.67 -20.22
N GLY A 223 -2.94 6.51 -21.22
CA GLY A 223 -1.63 6.94 -21.64
C GLY A 223 -1.03 8.02 -20.71
N PRO A 224 0.26 8.37 -20.92
CA PRO A 224 0.97 9.30 -20.03
C PRO A 224 0.25 10.64 -19.87
N GLY A 225 -0.32 11.20 -20.94
CA GLY A 225 -1.05 12.47 -20.88
C GLY A 225 -2.31 12.40 -20.00
N ASP A 226 -3.07 11.31 -20.06
CA ASP A 226 -4.27 11.14 -19.23
C ASP A 226 -3.90 10.88 -17.77
N ILE A 227 -2.85 10.09 -17.49
CA ILE A 227 -2.30 9.89 -16.14
C ILE A 227 -1.85 11.21 -15.52
N LEU A 228 -1.20 12.09 -16.29
CA LEU A 228 -0.79 13.39 -15.77
C LEU A 228 -1.97 14.33 -15.51
N ARG A 229 -3.01 14.32 -16.37
CA ARG A 229 -4.26 15.07 -16.12
C ARG A 229 -4.97 14.58 -14.87
N GLU A 230 -5.02 13.26 -14.67
CA GLU A 230 -5.55 12.64 -13.45
C GLU A 230 -4.74 13.08 -12.22
N THR A 231 -3.40 13.06 -12.32
CA THR A 231 -2.51 13.50 -11.24
C THR A 231 -2.68 15.00 -10.94
N GLU A 232 -2.86 15.84 -11.96
CA GLU A 232 -3.15 17.28 -11.77
C GLU A 232 -4.45 17.49 -11.01
N LEU A 233 -5.54 16.82 -11.42
CA LEU A 233 -6.82 16.86 -10.72
C LEU A 233 -6.70 16.39 -9.27
N PHE A 234 -5.98 15.30 -9.03
CA PHE A 234 -5.70 14.81 -7.69
C PHE A 234 -5.00 15.86 -6.82
N LEU A 235 -3.90 16.46 -7.33
CA LEU A 235 -3.13 17.48 -6.60
C LEU A 235 -3.91 18.77 -6.35
N GLN A 236 -4.84 19.13 -7.24
CA GLN A 236 -5.71 20.29 -7.06
C GLN A 236 -6.76 20.10 -5.93
N HIS A 237 -7.14 18.85 -5.64
CA HIS A 237 -8.23 18.55 -4.71
C HIS A 237 -7.77 17.91 -3.40
N ILE A 238 -6.51 17.50 -3.28
CA ILE A 238 -5.98 16.92 -2.05
C ILE A 238 -5.76 18.00 -0.99
N ASP A 239 -6.21 17.73 0.24
CA ASP A 239 -5.95 18.53 1.44
C ASP A 239 -5.49 17.61 2.56
N SER A 240 -4.18 17.35 2.60
CA SER A 240 -3.57 16.37 3.53
C SER A 240 -2.27 16.94 4.09
N PRO A 241 -2.38 17.94 4.99
CA PRO A 241 -1.23 18.69 5.49
C PRO A 241 -0.23 17.78 6.20
N GLY A 242 1.05 17.92 5.85
CA GLY A 242 2.16 17.16 6.42
C GLY A 242 2.35 15.76 5.85
N SER A 243 1.44 15.26 5.00
CA SER A 243 1.60 13.96 4.35
C SER A 243 2.79 13.93 3.40
N VAL A 244 3.65 12.94 3.56
CA VAL A 244 4.77 12.70 2.64
C VAL A 244 4.25 12.02 1.38
N PHE A 245 4.19 12.77 0.28
CA PHE A 245 3.71 12.30 -1.02
C PHE A 245 4.84 11.72 -1.86
N ARG A 246 4.61 10.55 -2.44
CA ARG A 246 5.53 9.85 -3.33
C ARG A 246 4.78 9.27 -4.53
N MET A 247 5.19 9.69 -5.72
CA MET A 247 4.85 9.11 -7.02
C MET A 247 6.16 8.81 -7.75
N ASN A 248 7.00 7.97 -7.13
CA ASN A 248 8.36 7.66 -7.61
C ASN A 248 8.59 6.18 -7.88
N HIS A 249 7.56 5.36 -7.81
CA HIS A 249 7.62 3.94 -8.18
C HIS A 249 7.99 3.78 -9.66
N ALA A 250 8.57 2.64 -10.02
CA ALA A 250 8.97 2.37 -11.40
C ALA A 250 7.77 2.32 -12.38
N SER A 251 6.55 2.05 -11.90
CA SER A 251 5.33 2.11 -12.71
C SER A 251 4.94 3.52 -13.18
N ASN A 252 5.46 4.58 -12.55
CA ASN A 252 5.05 5.95 -12.85
C ASN A 252 5.78 6.54 -14.06
N TYR A 253 5.05 7.26 -14.91
CA TYR A 253 5.61 8.02 -16.03
C TYR A 253 6.42 9.23 -15.56
N LEU A 254 6.02 9.86 -14.45
CA LEU A 254 6.67 11.03 -13.87
C LEU A 254 7.02 10.76 -12.43
N THR A 255 8.23 11.19 -12.02
CA THR A 255 8.62 11.11 -10.61
C THR A 255 8.25 12.39 -9.87
N LEU A 256 7.38 12.25 -8.85
CA LEU A 256 7.01 13.32 -7.93
C LEU A 256 7.33 12.93 -6.49
N LYS A 257 7.79 13.90 -5.70
CA LYS A 257 8.02 13.77 -4.25
C LYS A 257 7.85 15.13 -3.59
N GLY A 258 7.20 15.15 -2.45
CA GLY A 258 7.00 16.38 -1.68
C GLY A 258 6.27 16.12 -0.38
N THR A 259 6.03 17.17 0.37
CA THR A 259 5.16 17.23 1.55
C THR A 259 3.89 18.00 1.20
N LEU A 260 2.74 17.39 1.35
CA LEU A 260 1.44 18.06 1.16
C LEU A 260 1.11 18.85 2.44
N ASN A 261 0.58 20.06 2.41
CA ASN A 261 0.19 20.90 1.25
C ASN A 261 1.32 21.85 0.82
N GLU A 262 2.45 21.80 1.53
CA GLU A 262 3.58 22.74 1.39
C GLU A 262 4.10 22.77 -0.06
N ASP A 263 4.32 21.62 -0.65
CA ASP A 263 4.91 21.48 -1.98
C ASP A 263 3.88 21.40 -3.12
N ARG A 264 2.57 21.64 -2.84
CA ARG A 264 1.49 21.46 -3.83
C ARG A 264 1.75 22.19 -5.15
N GLU A 265 2.10 23.47 -5.10
CA GLU A 265 2.32 24.27 -6.31
C GLU A 265 3.54 23.77 -7.11
N ALA A 266 4.61 23.39 -6.43
CA ALA A 266 5.79 22.83 -7.09
C ALA A 266 5.48 21.47 -7.74
N LEU A 267 4.64 20.66 -7.12
CA LEU A 267 4.18 19.39 -7.68
C LEU A 267 3.30 19.60 -8.91
N LEU A 268 2.35 20.56 -8.85
CA LEU A 268 1.48 20.95 -9.98
C LEU A 268 2.29 21.48 -11.16
N GLU A 269 3.27 22.36 -10.90
CA GLU A 269 4.15 22.89 -11.96
C GLU A 269 4.94 21.75 -12.64
N ARG A 270 5.44 20.78 -11.86
CA ARG A 270 6.13 19.63 -12.41
C ARG A 270 5.23 18.74 -13.28
N VAL A 271 3.95 18.58 -12.90
CA VAL A 271 2.97 17.84 -13.71
C VAL A 271 2.68 18.59 -15.02
N ARG A 272 2.50 19.90 -14.99
CA ARG A 272 2.27 20.74 -16.19
C ARG A 272 3.43 20.64 -17.17
N ARG A 273 4.67 20.71 -16.69
CA ARG A 273 5.85 20.48 -17.51
C ARG A 273 5.89 19.06 -18.09
N GLY A 274 5.43 18.07 -17.33
CA GLY A 274 5.25 16.71 -17.83
C GLY A 274 4.24 16.63 -18.98
N LEU A 275 3.13 17.37 -18.90
CA LEU A 275 2.13 17.47 -19.97
C LEU A 275 2.71 18.09 -21.28
N GLU A 276 3.73 18.93 -21.16
CA GLU A 276 4.50 19.46 -22.27
C GLU A 276 5.58 18.48 -22.79
N GLY A 277 5.69 17.29 -22.18
CA GLY A 277 6.62 16.22 -22.59
C GLY A 277 7.95 16.19 -21.82
N TYR A 278 8.16 17.05 -20.82
CA TYR A 278 9.43 17.09 -20.08
C TYR A 278 9.49 16.07 -18.93
N GLY A 279 10.57 15.29 -18.89
CA GLY A 279 10.91 14.43 -17.76
C GLY A 279 10.08 13.15 -17.61
N LEU A 280 9.40 12.74 -18.70
CA LEU A 280 8.64 11.49 -18.71
C LEU A 280 9.55 10.27 -18.95
N ARG A 281 9.23 9.18 -18.24
CA ARG A 281 9.75 7.85 -18.58
C ARG A 281 9.04 7.30 -19.81
N SER A 282 9.80 6.60 -20.66
CA SER A 282 9.18 5.80 -21.72
C SER A 282 8.47 4.58 -21.14
N GLU A 283 7.51 4.04 -21.87
CA GLU A 283 6.79 2.82 -21.47
C GLU A 283 7.75 1.65 -21.20
N SER A 284 8.81 1.50 -22.01
CA SER A 284 9.82 0.45 -21.84
C SER A 284 10.66 0.54 -20.56
N MET A 285 10.62 1.69 -19.86
CA MET A 285 11.33 1.92 -18.60
C MET A 285 10.43 1.75 -17.36
N ARG A 286 9.15 1.46 -17.57
CA ARG A 286 8.21 1.20 -16.47
C ARG A 286 8.28 -0.27 -16.07
N ALA A 287 8.12 -0.53 -14.78
CA ALA A 287 8.14 -1.87 -14.19
C ALA A 287 7.33 -1.92 -12.89
N LEU A 288 6.96 -3.13 -12.47
CA LEU A 288 6.44 -3.44 -11.14
C LEU A 288 7.49 -4.16 -10.30
#